data_cdb5f50ca1281b97c51678700c30cece
#
_entry.id   cdb5f50ca1281b97c51678700c30cece
#
_cell.length_a   1.000
_cell.length_b   1.000
_cell.length_c   1.000
_cell.angle_alpha   90.00
_cell.angle_beta   90.00
_cell.angle_gamma   90.00
#
_symmetry.space_group_name_H-M   'P 1'
#
loop_
_entity.id
_entity.type
_entity.pdbx_description
1 polymer ?
#
loop_
_entity_poly.entity_id
_entity_poly.type
_entity_poly.pdbx_seq_one_letter_code
_entity_poly.pdbx_strand_id
1 'polypeptide(L)'
;IMTIIETQRMLLRKFDAGDAQAFLKLGSIPEIIRYVGNVPLTSLAEAEAVLAAAPLRDYQVHGYGRFACVWKETGEVIGFSGLKFIDELAETELGYRFLPEYWGRGLATEAGQASIEYARSCLGLTRLIGLVHPENLASAHVLGKLGFSPNGTAKLRSLGSQDFVLYEAKI
;
A
#
# COMPACT_ATOMS: atom_id res chain seq x y z
N ILE A 1 0.41 2.48 -20.70
CA ILE A 1 0.04 2.18 -19.30
C ILE A 1 -1.35 2.75 -19.03
N MET A 2 -2.26 1.88 -18.65
CA MET A 2 -3.63 2.30 -18.37
C MET A 2 -3.72 2.93 -16.99
N THR A 3 -4.28 4.14 -16.90
CA THR A 3 -4.65 4.78 -15.65
C THR A 3 -5.95 4.15 -15.16
N ILE A 4 -5.96 3.68 -13.92
CA ILE A 4 -7.16 3.06 -13.35
C ILE A 4 -7.97 4.10 -12.56
N ILE A 5 -7.29 4.94 -11.76
CA ILE A 5 -7.96 5.93 -10.93
C ILE A 5 -7.22 7.26 -11.04
N GLU A 6 -7.99 8.33 -11.19
CA GLU A 6 -7.46 9.68 -11.11
C GLU A 6 -7.92 10.32 -9.82
N THR A 7 -6.98 10.92 -9.07
CA THR A 7 -7.28 11.76 -7.91
C THR A 7 -6.95 13.21 -8.24
N GLN A 8 -7.13 14.10 -7.30
CA GLN A 8 -6.82 15.52 -7.52
C GLN A 8 -5.36 15.75 -7.94
N ARG A 9 -4.42 15.06 -7.29
CA ARG A 9 -2.98 15.29 -7.49
C ARG A 9 -2.24 14.12 -8.09
N MET A 10 -2.85 12.95 -8.18
CA MET A 10 -2.18 11.70 -8.59
C MET A 10 -2.97 10.92 -9.62
N LEU A 11 -2.25 10.05 -10.31
CA LEU A 11 -2.82 8.97 -11.10
C LEU A 11 -2.42 7.66 -10.44
N LEU A 12 -3.40 6.83 -10.13
CA LEU A 12 -3.18 5.50 -9.57
C LEU A 12 -3.32 4.48 -10.69
N ARG A 13 -2.27 3.73 -10.94
CA ARG A 13 -2.24 2.70 -11.98
C ARG A 13 -1.59 1.43 -11.48
N LYS A 14 -1.80 0.34 -12.18
CA LYS A 14 -1.06 -0.88 -11.87
C LYS A 14 0.43 -0.65 -12.06
N PHE A 15 1.23 -1.30 -11.20
CA PHE A 15 2.67 -1.41 -11.46
C PHE A 15 2.90 -2.23 -12.71
N ASP A 16 4.03 -1.99 -13.37
CA ASP A 16 4.56 -2.85 -14.43
C ASP A 16 6.06 -3.07 -14.20
N ALA A 17 6.67 -3.91 -15.03
CA ALA A 17 8.08 -4.27 -14.87
C ALA A 17 9.02 -3.05 -14.99
N GLY A 18 8.60 -1.99 -15.67
CA GLY A 18 9.35 -0.75 -15.82
C GLY A 18 9.44 0.08 -14.54
N ASP A 19 8.69 -0.27 -13.50
CA ASP A 19 8.65 0.47 -12.24
C ASP A 19 9.66 -0.02 -11.20
N ALA A 20 10.55 -0.94 -11.55
CA ALA A 20 11.46 -1.55 -10.58
C ALA A 20 12.36 -0.55 -9.86
N GLN A 21 12.81 0.50 -10.56
CA GLN A 21 13.65 1.54 -9.96
C GLN A 21 12.88 2.33 -8.88
N ALA A 22 11.65 2.72 -9.17
CA ALA A 22 10.80 3.39 -8.19
C ALA A 22 10.45 2.47 -7.01
N PHE A 23 10.20 1.20 -7.31
CA PHE A 23 9.90 0.20 -6.29
C PHE A 23 11.10 -0.03 -5.36
N LEU A 24 12.31 -0.04 -5.92
CA LEU A 24 13.54 -0.11 -5.14
C LEU A 24 13.64 1.04 -4.13
N LYS A 25 13.39 2.26 -4.56
CA LYS A 25 13.41 3.44 -3.66
C LYS A 25 12.42 3.25 -2.51
N LEU A 26 11.20 2.84 -2.81
CA LEU A 26 10.15 2.66 -1.81
C LEU A 26 10.44 1.52 -0.84
N GLY A 27 11.28 0.58 -1.21
CA GLY A 27 11.65 -0.56 -0.38
C GLY A 27 13.01 -0.46 0.29
N SER A 28 13.77 0.62 0.07
CA SER A 28 15.14 0.77 0.58
C SER A 28 15.36 1.97 1.49
N ILE A 29 14.51 2.96 1.44
CA ILE A 29 14.66 4.18 2.27
C ILE A 29 14.29 3.86 3.71
N PRO A 30 15.22 4.01 4.68
CA PRO A 30 14.99 3.60 6.07
C PRO A 30 13.74 4.23 6.71
N GLU A 31 13.48 5.50 6.45
CA GLU A 31 12.32 6.19 7.01
C GLU A 31 11.00 5.58 6.55
N ILE A 32 10.96 5.05 5.31
CA ILE A 32 9.75 4.42 4.76
C ILE A 32 9.53 3.06 5.39
N ILE A 33 10.60 2.24 5.47
CA ILE A 33 10.47 0.83 5.87
C ILE A 33 10.53 0.61 7.38
N ARG A 34 10.75 1.65 8.15
CA ARG A 34 10.94 1.60 9.60
C ARG A 34 9.90 0.75 10.34
N TYR A 35 8.64 0.85 9.94
CA TYR A 35 7.53 0.19 10.63
C TYR A 35 6.85 -0.93 9.85
N VAL A 36 7.41 -1.34 8.69
CA VAL A 36 6.72 -2.32 7.85
C VAL A 36 7.16 -3.76 8.07
N GLY A 37 8.29 -3.98 8.76
CA GLY A 37 8.78 -5.32 9.08
C GLY A 37 9.44 -6.07 7.92
N ASN A 38 9.49 -5.49 6.73
CA ASN A 38 10.12 -6.12 5.57
C ASN A 38 11.63 -6.02 5.62
N VAL A 39 12.31 -6.97 4.96
CA VAL A 39 13.74 -6.86 4.69
C VAL A 39 13.95 -5.75 3.67
N PRO A 40 14.90 -4.81 3.92
CA PRO A 40 15.16 -3.74 2.95
C PRO A 40 15.63 -4.29 1.60
N LEU A 41 15.16 -3.68 0.51
CA LEU A 41 15.66 -3.99 -0.82
C LEU A 41 17.04 -3.35 -1.00
N THR A 42 17.98 -4.10 -1.55
CA THR A 42 19.37 -3.65 -1.71
C THR A 42 19.83 -3.57 -3.17
N SER A 43 19.03 -4.08 -4.11
CA SER A 43 19.39 -4.08 -5.52
C SER A 43 18.17 -3.99 -6.43
N LEU A 44 18.41 -3.57 -7.67
CA LEU A 44 17.37 -3.54 -8.69
C LEU A 44 16.82 -4.95 -8.96
N ALA A 45 17.69 -5.95 -8.97
CA ALA A 45 17.27 -7.34 -9.17
C ALA A 45 16.32 -7.83 -8.08
N GLU A 46 16.58 -7.46 -6.81
CA GLU A 46 15.67 -7.77 -5.72
C GLU A 46 14.32 -7.03 -5.89
N ALA A 47 14.36 -5.77 -6.30
CA ALA A 47 13.14 -5.00 -6.55
C ALA A 47 12.31 -5.62 -7.67
N GLU A 48 12.95 -6.04 -8.76
CA GLU A 48 12.28 -6.73 -9.86
C GLU A 48 11.62 -8.03 -9.40
N ALA A 49 12.31 -8.81 -8.56
CA ALA A 49 11.79 -10.06 -8.04
C ALA A 49 10.57 -9.85 -7.12
N VAL A 50 10.63 -8.87 -6.22
CA VAL A 50 9.51 -8.57 -5.31
C VAL A 50 8.33 -7.98 -6.08
N LEU A 51 8.60 -7.12 -7.05
CA LEU A 51 7.55 -6.53 -7.91
C LEU A 51 6.78 -7.63 -8.65
N ALA A 52 7.50 -8.60 -9.20
CA ALA A 52 6.90 -9.75 -9.90
C ALA A 52 6.12 -10.66 -8.94
N ALA A 53 6.67 -10.92 -7.76
CA ALA A 53 6.10 -11.87 -6.80
C ALA A 53 4.93 -11.31 -5.99
N ALA A 54 4.77 -10.00 -5.94
CA ALA A 54 3.71 -9.36 -5.17
C ALA A 54 2.74 -8.57 -6.06
N PRO A 55 2.97 -7.29 -6.42
CA PRO A 55 1.92 -6.57 -7.16
C PRO A 55 1.50 -7.25 -8.46
N LEU A 56 2.46 -7.67 -9.31
CA LEU A 56 2.14 -8.23 -10.61
C LEU A 56 1.41 -9.57 -10.48
N ARG A 57 1.85 -10.40 -9.55
CA ARG A 57 1.17 -11.68 -9.28
C ARG A 57 -0.21 -11.47 -8.66
N ASP A 58 -0.33 -10.52 -7.74
CA ASP A 58 -1.60 -10.22 -7.08
C ASP A 58 -2.69 -9.85 -8.09
N TYR A 59 -2.35 -9.04 -9.11
CA TYR A 59 -3.30 -8.69 -10.17
C TYR A 59 -3.84 -9.92 -10.90
N GLN A 60 -2.97 -10.90 -11.15
CA GLN A 60 -3.34 -12.12 -11.86
C GLN A 60 -4.17 -13.07 -10.99
N VAL A 61 -3.77 -13.23 -9.73
CA VAL A 61 -4.37 -14.23 -8.81
C VAL A 61 -5.67 -13.71 -8.20
N HIS A 62 -5.68 -12.44 -7.77
CA HIS A 62 -6.81 -11.87 -7.04
C HIS A 62 -7.63 -10.87 -7.83
N GLY A 63 -7.14 -10.45 -9.00
CA GLY A 63 -7.80 -9.41 -9.79
C GLY A 63 -7.54 -8.00 -9.27
N TYR A 64 -6.77 -7.84 -8.21
CA TYR A 64 -6.41 -6.54 -7.65
C TYR A 64 -5.07 -6.63 -6.90
N GLY A 65 -4.48 -5.47 -6.67
CA GLY A 65 -3.22 -5.32 -5.95
C GLY A 65 -2.94 -3.85 -5.65
N ARG A 66 -1.73 -3.55 -5.20
CA ARG A 66 -1.30 -2.19 -4.93
C ARG A 66 -1.15 -1.39 -6.22
N PHE A 67 -1.51 -0.11 -6.19
CA PHE A 67 -1.36 0.80 -7.31
C PHE A 67 -0.10 1.65 -7.14
N ALA A 68 0.63 1.87 -8.24
CA ALA A 68 1.64 2.92 -8.29
C ALA A 68 0.93 4.28 -8.27
N CYS A 69 1.38 5.17 -7.39
CA CYS A 69 0.87 6.53 -7.31
C CYS A 69 1.80 7.44 -8.09
N VAL A 70 1.31 7.98 -9.20
CA VAL A 70 2.06 8.87 -10.08
C VAL A 70 1.71 10.31 -9.75
N TRP A 71 2.72 11.12 -9.46
CA TRP A 71 2.54 12.54 -9.21
C TRP A 71 2.25 13.25 -10.53
N LYS A 72 1.11 13.90 -10.65
CA LYS A 72 0.68 14.50 -11.92
C LYS A 72 1.65 15.54 -12.45
N GLU A 73 2.25 16.31 -11.55
CA GLU A 73 3.12 17.42 -11.91
C GLU A 73 4.41 16.96 -12.60
N THR A 74 4.95 15.81 -12.23
CA THR A 74 6.23 15.31 -12.77
C THR A 74 6.12 14.02 -13.58
N GLY A 75 5.04 13.29 -13.44
CA GLY A 75 4.91 11.95 -14.03
C GLY A 75 5.69 10.86 -13.32
N GLU A 76 6.29 11.17 -12.17
CA GLU A 76 7.08 10.19 -11.40
C GLU A 76 6.22 9.39 -10.44
N VAL A 77 6.60 8.13 -10.22
CA VAL A 77 6.01 7.30 -9.17
C VAL A 77 6.57 7.78 -7.83
N ILE A 78 5.70 8.29 -6.97
CA ILE A 78 6.08 8.84 -5.66
C ILE A 78 5.68 7.95 -4.49
N GLY A 79 4.98 6.87 -4.77
CA GLY A 79 4.50 5.98 -3.74
C GLY A 79 3.62 4.89 -4.30
N PHE A 80 3.00 4.14 -3.40
CA PHE A 80 1.93 3.22 -3.77
C PHE A 80 0.79 3.31 -2.76
N SER A 81 -0.39 2.92 -3.20
CA SER A 81 -1.57 2.75 -2.37
C SER A 81 -2.43 1.67 -2.99
N GLY A 82 -3.13 0.91 -2.18
CA GLY A 82 -4.08 -0.05 -2.70
C GLY A 82 -4.23 -1.28 -1.84
N LEU A 83 -4.70 -2.32 -2.46
CA LEU A 83 -5.21 -3.49 -1.78
C LEU A 83 -4.25 -4.67 -1.92
N LYS A 84 -4.21 -5.48 -0.89
CA LYS A 84 -3.45 -6.73 -0.89
C LYS A 84 -4.24 -7.80 -0.14
N PHE A 85 -4.47 -8.93 -0.78
CA PHE A 85 -5.05 -10.07 -0.08
C PHE A 85 -3.97 -10.74 0.78
N ILE A 86 -4.24 -10.87 2.06
CA ILE A 86 -3.33 -11.48 3.04
C ILE A 86 -3.82 -12.90 3.30
N ASP A 87 -3.16 -13.89 2.71
CA ASP A 87 -3.56 -15.30 2.83
C ASP A 87 -3.65 -15.77 4.28
N GLU A 88 -2.66 -15.42 5.10
CA GLU A 88 -2.60 -15.84 6.50
C GLU A 88 -3.82 -15.39 7.32
N LEU A 89 -4.42 -14.26 6.95
CA LEU A 89 -5.56 -13.69 7.65
C LEU A 89 -6.87 -13.87 6.90
N ALA A 90 -6.81 -14.30 5.64
CA ALA A 90 -7.95 -14.36 4.73
C ALA A 90 -8.68 -13.00 4.67
N GLU A 91 -7.93 -11.92 4.61
CA GLU A 91 -8.43 -10.54 4.64
C GLU A 91 -7.75 -9.70 3.56
N THR A 92 -8.45 -8.67 3.10
CA THR A 92 -7.88 -7.69 2.17
C THR A 92 -7.44 -6.46 2.95
N GLU A 93 -6.16 -6.12 2.80
CA GLU A 93 -5.53 -4.99 3.47
C GLU A 93 -5.45 -3.78 2.57
N LEU A 94 -5.73 -2.60 3.13
CA LEU A 94 -5.35 -1.32 2.54
C LEU A 94 -3.96 -0.96 3.04
N GLY A 95 -3.02 -0.73 2.13
CA GLY A 95 -1.66 -0.32 2.48
C GLY A 95 -1.17 0.79 1.57
N TYR A 96 -0.19 1.55 2.05
CA TYR A 96 0.38 2.68 1.31
C TYR A 96 1.79 2.99 1.79
N ARG A 97 2.59 3.55 0.89
CA ARG A 97 3.91 4.12 1.16
C ARG A 97 4.12 5.29 0.24
N PHE A 98 4.77 6.34 0.75
CA PHE A 98 5.15 7.50 -0.05
C PHE A 98 6.59 7.90 0.25
N LEU A 99 7.25 8.50 -0.73
CA LEU A 99 8.59 9.07 -0.53
C LEU A 99 8.51 10.16 0.55
N PRO A 100 9.53 10.25 1.43
CA PRO A 100 9.49 11.19 2.57
C PRO A 100 9.23 12.64 2.20
N GLU A 101 9.76 13.11 1.06
CA GLU A 101 9.54 14.48 0.58
C GLU A 101 8.08 14.80 0.27
N TYR A 102 7.23 13.79 0.18
CA TYR A 102 5.79 13.96 -0.07
C TYR A 102 4.94 13.77 1.18
N TRP A 103 5.56 13.50 2.32
CA TRP A 103 4.84 13.34 3.58
C TRP A 103 4.24 14.66 4.08
N GLY A 104 3.21 14.58 4.90
CA GLY A 104 2.57 15.74 5.50
C GLY A 104 1.71 16.57 4.55
N ARG A 105 1.35 16.01 3.39
CA ARG A 105 0.55 16.69 2.37
C ARG A 105 -0.85 16.07 2.19
N GLY A 106 -1.20 15.06 2.98
CA GLY A 106 -2.50 14.39 2.86
C GLY A 106 -2.60 13.38 1.72
N LEU A 107 -1.49 12.99 1.10
CA LEU A 107 -1.50 12.10 -0.06
C LEU A 107 -1.92 10.67 0.29
N ALA A 108 -1.51 10.16 1.46
CA ALA A 108 -1.93 8.84 1.90
C ALA A 108 -3.46 8.78 2.07
N THR A 109 -4.07 9.83 2.61
CA THR A 109 -5.52 9.93 2.74
C THR A 109 -6.20 10.04 1.38
N GLU A 110 -5.67 10.87 0.49
CA GLU A 110 -6.21 11.05 -0.87
C GLU A 110 -6.19 9.73 -1.64
N ALA A 111 -5.04 9.05 -1.68
CA ALA A 111 -4.90 7.77 -2.36
C ALA A 111 -5.69 6.65 -1.66
N GLY A 112 -5.75 6.67 -0.34
CA GLY A 112 -6.51 5.70 0.44
C GLY A 112 -8.01 5.78 0.17
N GLN A 113 -8.57 6.98 0.10
CA GLN A 113 -9.97 7.18 -0.25
C GLN A 113 -10.29 6.64 -1.64
N ALA A 114 -9.42 6.92 -2.60
CA ALA A 114 -9.57 6.41 -3.96
C ALA A 114 -9.51 4.89 -4.02
N SER A 115 -8.60 4.29 -3.25
CA SER A 115 -8.46 2.83 -3.16
C SER A 115 -9.70 2.18 -2.53
N ILE A 116 -10.25 2.78 -1.48
CA ILE A 116 -11.47 2.29 -0.81
C ILE A 116 -12.66 2.37 -1.77
N GLU A 117 -12.81 3.48 -2.48
CA GLU A 117 -13.89 3.65 -3.44
C GLU A 117 -13.80 2.61 -4.55
N TYR A 118 -12.60 2.36 -5.05
CA TYR A 118 -12.35 1.31 -6.04
C TYR A 118 -12.71 -0.08 -5.49
N ALA A 119 -12.31 -0.36 -4.24
CA ALA A 119 -12.64 -1.63 -3.59
C ALA A 119 -14.14 -1.86 -3.51
N ARG A 120 -14.89 -0.83 -3.12
CA ARG A 120 -16.33 -0.91 -2.99
C ARG A 120 -17.03 -0.98 -4.34
N SER A 121 -16.75 -0.04 -5.23
CA SER A 121 -17.51 0.16 -6.47
C SER A 121 -17.14 -0.80 -7.58
N CYS A 122 -15.85 -1.16 -7.69
CA CYS A 122 -15.35 -1.98 -8.79
C CYS A 122 -15.12 -3.42 -8.40
N LEU A 123 -14.79 -3.70 -7.14
CA LEU A 123 -14.46 -5.05 -6.68
C LEU A 123 -15.56 -5.67 -5.82
N GLY A 124 -16.54 -4.89 -5.39
CA GLY A 124 -17.63 -5.38 -4.54
C GLY A 124 -17.19 -5.81 -3.15
N LEU A 125 -16.04 -5.32 -2.66
CA LEU A 125 -15.58 -5.63 -1.32
C LEU A 125 -16.39 -4.85 -0.29
N THR A 126 -16.65 -5.49 0.86
CA THR A 126 -17.46 -4.90 1.93
C THR A 126 -16.67 -4.67 3.21
N ARG A 127 -15.42 -5.13 3.25
CA ARG A 127 -14.57 -5.04 4.42
C ARG A 127 -13.12 -4.90 4.00
N LEU A 128 -12.39 -4.03 4.68
CA LEU A 128 -10.95 -3.91 4.55
C LEU A 128 -10.31 -3.91 5.94
N ILE A 129 -9.07 -4.37 6.01
CA ILE A 129 -8.26 -4.22 7.22
C ILE A 129 -7.07 -3.31 6.94
N GLY A 130 -6.43 -2.86 7.99
CA GLY A 130 -5.13 -2.20 7.97
C GLY A 130 -4.26 -2.80 9.05
N LEU A 131 -2.96 -2.86 8.81
CA LEU A 131 -1.98 -3.36 9.78
C LEU A 131 -1.01 -2.23 10.07
N VAL A 132 -0.91 -1.85 11.34
CA VAL A 132 -0.12 -0.69 11.78
C VAL A 132 0.81 -1.10 12.90
N HIS A 133 2.10 -0.80 12.73
CA HIS A 133 3.05 -0.92 13.83
C HIS A 133 2.57 -0.04 15.00
N PRO A 134 2.60 -0.54 16.25
CA PRO A 134 2.09 0.22 17.41
C PRO A 134 2.67 1.62 17.58
N GLU A 135 3.90 1.84 17.11
CA GLU A 135 4.57 3.14 17.18
C GLU A 135 4.34 4.04 15.97
N ASN A 136 3.69 3.54 14.93
CA ASN A 136 3.43 4.33 13.72
C ASN A 136 2.14 5.15 13.86
N LEU A 137 2.23 6.23 14.62
CA LEU A 137 1.07 7.09 14.89
C LEU A 137 0.54 7.78 13.65
N ALA A 138 1.42 8.10 12.69
CA ALA A 138 1.01 8.74 11.44
C ALA A 138 0.08 7.84 10.63
N SER A 139 0.41 6.54 10.51
CA SER A 139 -0.43 5.58 9.81
C SER A 139 -1.75 5.34 10.52
N ALA A 140 -1.73 5.25 11.86
CA ALA A 140 -2.93 5.14 12.66
C ALA A 140 -3.88 6.32 12.43
N HIS A 141 -3.32 7.52 12.34
CA HIS A 141 -4.09 8.74 12.08
C HIS A 141 -4.74 8.72 10.70
N VAL A 142 -4.01 8.30 9.67
CA VAL A 142 -4.53 8.18 8.31
C VAL A 142 -5.68 7.17 8.26
N LEU A 143 -5.50 5.99 8.85
CA LEU A 143 -6.56 4.98 8.88
C LEU A 143 -7.80 5.47 9.63
N GLY A 144 -7.61 6.20 10.72
CA GLY A 144 -8.73 6.83 11.45
C GLY A 144 -9.53 7.78 10.57
N LYS A 145 -8.84 8.64 9.80
CA LYS A 145 -9.48 9.55 8.83
C LYS A 145 -10.23 8.80 7.74
N LEU A 146 -9.77 7.63 7.37
CA LEU A 146 -10.39 6.79 6.35
C LEU A 146 -11.56 5.94 6.87
N GLY A 147 -11.87 6.05 8.15
CA GLY A 147 -12.99 5.35 8.77
C GLY A 147 -12.66 4.00 9.36
N PHE A 148 -11.39 3.68 9.50
CA PHE A 148 -10.96 2.44 10.16
C PHE A 148 -10.90 2.61 11.67
N SER A 149 -11.20 1.53 12.39
CA SER A 149 -11.12 1.47 13.85
C SER A 149 -10.23 0.32 14.27
N PRO A 150 -9.44 0.46 15.35
CA PRO A 150 -8.62 -0.62 15.85
C PRO A 150 -9.46 -1.76 16.43
N ASN A 151 -9.06 -3.00 16.16
CA ASN A 151 -9.72 -4.20 16.68
C ASN A 151 -8.69 -5.31 16.87
N GLY A 152 -7.95 -5.25 17.97
CA GLY A 152 -6.99 -6.28 18.32
C GLY A 152 -5.65 -6.17 17.62
N THR A 153 -4.95 -7.28 17.56
CA THR A 153 -3.61 -7.38 16.98
C THR A 153 -3.52 -8.52 15.99
N ALA A 154 -2.49 -8.48 15.16
CA ALA A 154 -2.20 -9.54 14.19
C ALA A 154 -0.70 -9.72 14.03
N LYS A 155 -0.27 -10.96 13.78
CA LYS A 155 1.10 -11.30 13.40
C LYS A 155 1.09 -11.93 12.03
N LEU A 156 2.08 -11.59 11.21
CA LEU A 156 2.29 -12.24 9.93
C LEU A 156 3.66 -12.91 9.94
N ARG A 157 3.73 -14.18 9.54
CA ARG A 157 5.00 -14.93 9.47
C ARG A 157 6.00 -14.26 8.56
N SER A 158 5.53 -13.68 7.45
CA SER A 158 6.36 -12.98 6.48
C SER A 158 6.98 -11.70 7.03
N LEU A 159 6.43 -11.15 8.12
CA LEU A 159 6.92 -9.93 8.75
C LEU A 159 7.56 -10.20 10.13
N GLY A 160 7.97 -11.44 10.38
CA GLY A 160 8.62 -11.83 11.61
C GLY A 160 7.66 -12.00 12.76
N SER A 161 8.12 -11.75 13.98
CA SER A 161 7.32 -11.90 15.20
C SER A 161 6.67 -10.60 15.68
N GLN A 162 6.76 -9.54 14.87
CA GLN A 162 6.21 -8.24 15.22
C GLN A 162 4.68 -8.28 15.30
N ASP A 163 4.13 -7.76 16.39
CA ASP A 163 2.70 -7.53 16.50
C ASP A 163 2.32 -6.22 15.82
N PHE A 164 1.26 -6.28 15.02
CA PHE A 164 0.64 -5.10 14.42
C PHE A 164 -0.72 -4.86 15.06
N VAL A 165 -1.10 -3.61 15.19
CA VAL A 165 -2.48 -3.27 15.54
C VAL A 165 -3.34 -3.53 14.30
N LEU A 166 -4.38 -4.31 14.47
CA LEU A 166 -5.34 -4.60 13.40
C LEU A 166 -6.41 -3.52 13.39
N TYR A 167 -6.54 -2.84 12.26
CA TYR A 167 -7.61 -1.88 11.99
C TYR A 167 -8.60 -2.51 11.03
N GLU A 168 -9.86 -2.14 11.13
CA GLU A 168 -10.89 -2.64 10.25
C GLU A 168 -11.88 -1.54 9.86
N ALA A 169 -12.47 -1.70 8.68
CA ALA A 169 -13.55 -0.84 8.21
C ALA A 169 -14.54 -1.65 7.37
N LYS A 170 -15.81 -1.37 7.56
CA LYS A 170 -16.87 -1.78 6.63
C LYS A 170 -16.97 -0.70 5.55
N ILE A 171 -17.02 -1.12 4.30
CA ILE A 171 -17.01 -0.19 3.18
C ILE A 171 -18.20 -0.41 2.23
#